data_79cb6657f8958f6a3be70e3bc43f80dd
#
_entry.id   79cb6657f8958f6a3be70e3bc43f80dd
#
_cell.length_a   1.000
_cell.length_b   1.000
_cell.length_c   1.000
_cell.angle_alpha   90.00
_cell.angle_beta   90.00
_cell.angle_gamma   90.00
#
_symmetry.space_group_name_H-M   'P 1'
#
loop_
_entity.id
_entity.type
_entity.pdbx_description
1 polymer ?
#
loop_
_entity_poly.entity_id
_entity_poly.type
_entity_poly.pdbx_seq_one_letter_code
_entity_poly.pdbx_strand_id
1 'polypeptide(L)'
;MRSWMIIRSGEFFITSSMPCDGSLGAALFMDRYMKKLPSFTLTPPQRFNEPETNAYAVKDLKNCIRFIEETYHVKWDWDAFWEKAEEYNKTTQCMLDKWDVNCTPYPQVIGSALSLQREYEFQTAACLDPFMTKQDEKVTKMMLKGYEKDREADRRDYKYRAIVWCCPAHYYTHFTTWAEHTWGIRTLVDMESMLSYHFYHIGDKEQALTDMAMAYERMMMRSHSNGGYVNALDECWKMCEKFNANIVIMYDHVSCKNFGGLHGLFEDQARERGIHLIWVQHDLMDPRTVSRKAMRDAVNKYMSTVFREEPLDPTYLDYSDELTW
;
A
#
# COMPACT_ATOMS: atom_id res chain seq x y z
N MET A 1 12.93 35.66 0.39
CA MET A 1 13.20 34.73 1.51
C MET A 1 13.64 33.41 0.93
N ARG A 2 14.88 33.00 1.13
CA ARG A 2 15.38 31.70 0.67
C ARG A 2 15.01 30.69 1.77
N SER A 3 14.01 29.84 1.53
CA SER A 3 13.75 28.72 2.42
C SER A 3 14.89 27.72 2.21
N TRP A 4 15.76 27.63 3.18
CA TRP A 4 16.78 26.62 3.23
C TRP A 4 16.12 25.31 3.63
N MET A 5 15.82 24.49 2.65
CA MET A 5 15.57 23.08 2.89
C MET A 5 16.89 22.47 3.35
N ILE A 6 17.09 22.35 4.66
CA ILE A 6 18.23 21.64 5.23
C ILE A 6 17.98 20.16 4.96
N ILE A 7 18.41 19.68 3.80
CA ILE A 7 18.57 18.25 3.59
C ILE A 7 19.76 17.84 4.47
N ARG A 8 19.50 17.23 5.60
CA ARG A 8 20.56 16.51 6.33
C ARG A 8 21.10 15.47 5.36
N SER A 9 22.36 15.53 5.03
CA SER A 9 23.02 14.48 4.26
C SER A 9 22.91 13.19 5.05
N GLY A 10 22.30 12.16 4.46
CA GLY A 10 22.32 10.83 5.05
C GLY A 10 23.76 10.35 5.21
N GLU A 11 24.01 9.53 6.20
CA GLU A 11 25.33 8.97 6.47
C GLU A 11 25.59 7.71 5.62
N PHE A 12 24.55 7.01 5.21
CA PHE A 12 24.60 5.85 4.32
C PHE A 12 23.31 5.73 3.52
N PHE A 13 23.31 4.83 2.55
CA PHE A 13 22.16 4.55 1.71
C PHE A 13 21.89 3.05 1.65
N ILE A 14 20.73 2.63 2.14
CA ILE A 14 20.21 1.28 1.94
C ILE A 14 19.05 1.38 0.98
N THR A 15 19.09 0.60 -0.07
CA THR A 15 18.05 0.53 -1.09
C THR A 15 17.70 -0.90 -1.43
N SER A 16 16.72 -1.08 -2.28
CA SER A 16 16.32 -2.37 -2.79
C SER A 16 16.24 -2.34 -4.32
N SER A 17 16.58 -3.45 -4.95
CA SER A 17 16.34 -3.65 -6.40
C SER A 17 14.86 -3.82 -6.74
N MET A 18 14.00 -3.70 -5.76
CA MET A 18 12.57 -3.97 -5.80
C MET A 18 11.77 -2.72 -5.38
N PRO A 19 10.49 -2.60 -5.73
CA PRO A 19 9.62 -3.63 -6.36
C PRO A 19 9.63 -3.64 -7.89
N CYS A 20 10.20 -2.65 -8.57
CA CYS A 20 10.09 -2.51 -10.02
C CYS A 20 11.34 -1.91 -10.67
N ASP A 21 11.34 -1.83 -11.99
CA ASP A 21 12.42 -1.21 -12.78
C ASP A 21 12.71 0.24 -12.37
N GLY A 22 11.69 0.98 -11.95
CA GLY A 22 11.83 2.34 -11.43
C GLY A 22 12.66 2.39 -10.16
N SER A 23 12.42 1.48 -9.22
CA SER A 23 13.20 1.36 -7.98
C SER A 23 14.65 0.97 -8.27
N LEU A 24 14.86 0.00 -9.17
CA LEU A 24 16.20 -0.40 -9.60
C LEU A 24 16.93 0.79 -10.27
N GLY A 25 16.24 1.50 -11.16
CA GLY A 25 16.80 2.69 -11.81
C GLY A 25 17.18 3.78 -10.80
N ALA A 26 16.33 4.04 -9.81
CA ALA A 26 16.62 4.99 -8.74
C ALA A 26 17.82 4.54 -7.88
N ALA A 27 17.90 3.24 -7.52
CA ALA A 27 19.02 2.67 -6.78
C ALA A 27 20.35 2.85 -7.53
N LEU A 28 20.38 2.51 -8.81
CA LEU A 28 21.57 2.66 -9.66
C LEU A 28 21.96 4.14 -9.84
N PHE A 29 20.97 5.04 -9.97
CA PHE A 29 21.22 6.46 -10.05
C PHE A 29 21.85 6.98 -8.76
N MET A 30 21.31 6.62 -7.60
CA MET A 30 21.81 7.02 -6.30
C MET A 30 23.23 6.49 -6.08
N ASP A 31 23.50 5.23 -6.36
CA ASP A 31 24.84 4.64 -6.27
C ASP A 31 25.86 5.39 -7.16
N ARG A 32 25.47 5.77 -8.36
CA ARG A 32 26.34 6.48 -9.29
C ARG A 32 26.62 7.94 -8.90
N TYR A 33 25.60 8.66 -8.42
CA TYR A 33 25.70 10.09 -8.14
C TYR A 33 26.01 10.41 -6.68
N MET A 34 25.65 9.53 -5.74
CA MET A 34 25.92 9.67 -4.32
C MET A 34 27.21 8.93 -3.89
N LYS A 35 28.18 8.81 -4.76
CA LYS A 35 29.44 8.02 -4.59
C LYS A 35 30.21 8.22 -3.29
N LYS A 36 29.89 9.26 -2.53
CA LYS A 36 30.53 9.55 -1.24
C LYS A 36 29.84 8.87 -0.06
N LEU A 37 28.66 8.32 -0.27
CA LEU A 37 27.92 7.64 0.77
C LEU A 37 28.15 6.13 0.64
N PRO A 38 28.49 5.44 1.75
CA PRO A 38 28.42 3.98 1.78
C PRO A 38 27.02 3.51 1.41
N SER A 39 26.91 2.55 0.49
CA SER A 39 25.62 2.06 0.00
C SER A 39 25.53 0.55 0.03
N PHE A 40 24.35 0.03 0.33
CA PHE A 40 24.02 -1.38 0.25
C PHE A 40 22.69 -1.55 -0.47
N THR A 41 22.63 -2.46 -1.45
CA THR A 41 21.39 -2.76 -2.16
C THR A 41 20.91 -4.17 -1.81
N LEU A 42 19.76 -4.26 -1.16
CA LEU A 42 19.06 -5.52 -0.97
C LEU A 42 18.57 -6.03 -2.33
N THR A 43 18.91 -7.28 -2.65
CA THR A 43 18.62 -7.89 -3.96
C THR A 43 17.81 -9.17 -3.79
N PRO A 44 16.53 -9.09 -3.40
CA PRO A 44 15.72 -10.28 -3.25
C PRO A 44 15.60 -11.02 -4.59
N PRO A 45 15.59 -12.37 -4.58
CA PRO A 45 15.48 -13.17 -5.77
C PRO A 45 14.14 -12.93 -6.48
N GLN A 46 14.11 -13.12 -7.80
CA GLN A 46 12.87 -13.00 -8.58
C GLN A 46 11.89 -14.17 -8.37
N ARG A 47 12.37 -15.29 -7.88
CA ARG A 47 11.51 -16.42 -7.52
C ARG A 47 10.82 -16.17 -6.20
N PHE A 48 9.61 -16.70 -6.04
CA PHE A 48 8.72 -16.39 -4.93
C PHE A 48 8.30 -17.67 -4.19
N ASN A 49 8.31 -17.62 -2.86
CA ASN A 49 7.89 -18.71 -1.96
C ASN A 49 8.67 -20.04 -2.10
N GLU A 50 9.91 -20.02 -2.57
CA GLU A 50 10.78 -21.18 -2.58
C GLU A 50 11.73 -21.17 -1.36
N PRO A 51 12.05 -22.31 -0.74
CA PRO A 51 12.96 -22.36 0.42
C PRO A 51 14.32 -21.71 0.19
N GLU A 52 14.88 -21.89 -1.02
CA GLU A 52 16.15 -21.29 -1.42
C GLU A 52 16.08 -19.77 -1.53
N THR A 53 14.95 -19.24 -1.98
CA THR A 53 14.67 -17.81 -2.04
C THR A 53 14.67 -17.20 -0.66
N ASN A 54 14.00 -17.85 0.29
CA ASN A 54 13.94 -17.40 1.67
C ASN A 54 15.33 -17.42 2.33
N ALA A 55 16.09 -18.50 2.13
CA ALA A 55 17.45 -18.61 2.64
C ALA A 55 18.39 -17.53 2.06
N TYR A 56 18.21 -17.20 0.78
CA TYR A 56 18.97 -16.13 0.14
C TYR A 56 18.60 -14.76 0.73
N ALA A 57 17.32 -14.47 0.91
CA ALA A 57 16.86 -13.21 1.48
C ALA A 57 17.37 -13.02 2.91
N VAL A 58 17.36 -14.07 3.75
CA VAL A 58 17.95 -14.04 5.09
C VAL A 58 19.45 -13.77 5.04
N LYS A 59 20.17 -14.41 4.10
CA LYS A 59 21.61 -14.16 3.91
C LYS A 59 21.88 -12.72 3.49
N ASP A 60 21.07 -12.16 2.62
CA ASP A 60 21.22 -10.78 2.16
C ASP A 60 20.97 -9.77 3.30
N LEU A 61 19.98 -10.01 4.17
CA LEU A 61 19.76 -9.24 5.39
C LEU A 61 20.96 -9.33 6.34
N LYS A 62 21.53 -10.51 6.55
CA LYS A 62 22.74 -10.68 7.36
C LYS A 62 23.94 -9.90 6.80
N ASN A 63 24.06 -9.85 5.47
CA ASN A 63 25.10 -9.05 4.80
C ASN A 63 24.83 -7.54 4.97
N CYS A 64 23.56 -7.10 4.94
CA CYS A 64 23.20 -5.72 5.20
C CYS A 64 23.55 -5.31 6.65
N ILE A 65 23.23 -6.14 7.63
CA ILE A 65 23.61 -5.90 9.03
C ILE A 65 25.12 -5.78 9.16
N ARG A 66 25.88 -6.71 8.57
CA ARG A 66 27.34 -6.67 8.57
C ARG A 66 27.88 -5.41 7.92
N PHE A 67 27.33 -4.99 6.79
CA PHE A 67 27.68 -3.72 6.13
C PHE A 67 27.53 -2.52 7.07
N ILE A 68 26.43 -2.46 7.85
CA ILE A 68 26.21 -1.39 8.83
C ILE A 68 27.26 -1.48 9.94
N GLU A 69 27.49 -2.67 10.50
CA GLU A 69 28.45 -2.89 11.58
C GLU A 69 29.88 -2.49 11.17
N GLU A 70 30.31 -2.88 9.97
CA GLU A 70 31.66 -2.60 9.45
C GLU A 70 31.82 -1.14 9.08
N THR A 71 30.80 -0.51 8.46
CA THR A 71 30.85 0.87 8.00
C THR A 71 30.92 1.88 9.16
N TYR A 72 30.19 1.60 10.24
CA TYR A 72 30.05 2.53 11.37
C TYR A 72 30.77 2.06 12.64
N HIS A 73 31.44 0.89 12.59
CA HIS A 73 32.12 0.31 13.74
C HIS A 73 31.21 0.13 14.96
N VAL A 74 29.93 -0.24 14.69
CA VAL A 74 28.91 -0.51 15.70
C VAL A 74 28.64 -2.01 15.76
N LYS A 75 27.87 -2.43 16.77
CA LYS A 75 27.31 -3.76 16.83
C LYS A 75 25.80 -3.68 16.73
N TRP A 76 25.21 -4.65 16.04
CA TRP A 76 23.76 -4.77 15.97
C TRP A 76 23.18 -5.01 17.36
N ASP A 77 22.31 -4.10 17.79
CA ASP A 77 21.68 -4.14 19.10
C ASP A 77 20.35 -4.93 19.01
N TRP A 78 20.40 -6.16 19.50
CA TRP A 78 19.23 -7.02 19.51
C TRP A 78 18.17 -6.59 20.53
N ASP A 79 18.55 -5.98 21.64
CA ASP A 79 17.59 -5.53 22.66
C ASP A 79 16.78 -4.34 22.12
N ALA A 80 17.44 -3.39 21.48
CA ALA A 80 16.78 -2.30 20.76
C ALA A 80 15.91 -2.83 19.60
N PHE A 81 16.36 -3.86 18.89
CA PHE A 81 15.56 -4.51 17.85
C PHE A 81 14.28 -5.12 18.41
N TRP A 82 14.35 -5.84 19.53
CA TRP A 82 13.16 -6.46 20.14
C TRP A 82 12.13 -5.42 20.58
N GLU A 83 12.57 -4.33 21.19
CA GLU A 83 11.68 -3.21 21.54
C GLU A 83 10.89 -2.71 20.32
N LYS A 84 11.59 -2.50 19.21
CA LYS A 84 10.95 -2.01 17.96
C LYS A 84 10.09 -3.08 17.30
N ALA A 85 10.48 -4.33 17.32
CA ALA A 85 9.69 -5.43 16.78
C ALA A 85 8.37 -5.63 17.55
N GLU A 86 8.35 -5.42 18.86
CA GLU A 86 7.12 -5.43 19.66
C GLU A 86 6.16 -4.31 19.25
N GLU A 87 6.65 -3.08 19.07
CA GLU A 87 5.82 -1.97 18.62
C GLU A 87 5.27 -2.21 17.20
N TYR A 88 6.11 -2.72 16.31
CA TYR A 88 5.68 -3.12 14.97
C TYR A 88 4.58 -4.18 15.01
N ASN A 89 4.71 -5.20 15.84
CA ASN A 89 3.70 -6.25 15.99
C ASN A 89 2.34 -5.68 16.48
N LYS A 90 2.36 -4.74 17.43
CA LYS A 90 1.14 -4.06 17.90
C LYS A 90 0.46 -3.28 16.77
N THR A 91 1.23 -2.48 16.03
CA THR A 91 0.73 -1.71 14.88
C THR A 91 0.17 -2.63 13.79
N THR A 92 0.85 -3.74 13.52
CA THR A 92 0.38 -4.76 12.57
C THR A 92 -0.94 -5.38 13.02
N GLN A 93 -1.10 -5.70 14.31
CA GLN A 93 -2.36 -6.21 14.83
C GLN A 93 -3.49 -5.19 14.70
N CYS A 94 -3.25 -3.92 15.04
CA CYS A 94 -4.23 -2.86 14.85
C CYS A 94 -4.67 -2.73 13.38
N MET A 95 -3.77 -2.91 12.43
CA MET A 95 -4.12 -2.88 11.01
C MET A 95 -5.01 -4.05 10.62
N LEU A 96 -4.69 -5.26 11.08
CA LEU A 96 -5.51 -6.46 10.82
C LEU A 96 -6.91 -6.34 11.44
N ASP A 97 -7.02 -5.82 12.65
CA ASP A 97 -8.31 -5.58 13.31
C ASP A 97 -9.17 -4.59 12.51
N LYS A 98 -8.57 -3.53 11.95
CA LYS A 98 -9.28 -2.57 11.07
C LYS A 98 -9.75 -3.23 9.77
N TRP A 99 -8.93 -4.09 9.19
CA TRP A 99 -9.33 -4.85 7.99
C TRP A 99 -10.49 -5.79 8.28
N ASP A 100 -10.46 -6.48 9.41
CA ASP A 100 -11.54 -7.37 9.80
C ASP A 100 -12.87 -6.62 9.94
N VAL A 101 -12.85 -5.40 10.49
CA VAL A 101 -14.04 -4.53 10.51
C VAL A 101 -14.50 -4.18 9.09
N ASN A 102 -13.59 -3.81 8.21
CA ASN A 102 -13.93 -3.44 6.83
C ASN A 102 -14.37 -4.63 5.96
N CYS A 103 -14.02 -5.87 6.34
CA CYS A 103 -14.54 -7.08 5.69
C CYS A 103 -16.03 -7.29 5.98
N THR A 104 -16.56 -6.76 7.09
CA THR A 104 -17.95 -6.92 7.50
C THR A 104 -18.92 -6.11 6.62
N PRO A 105 -20.25 -6.33 6.73
CA PRO A 105 -21.25 -5.48 6.11
C PRO A 105 -21.30 -4.04 6.64
N TYR A 106 -20.54 -3.72 7.71
CA TYR A 106 -20.54 -2.42 8.39
C TYR A 106 -19.12 -1.81 8.46
N PRO A 107 -18.48 -1.54 7.32
CA PRO A 107 -17.14 -0.95 7.27
C PRO A 107 -17.13 0.45 7.88
N GLN A 108 -16.07 0.80 8.60
CA GLN A 108 -16.03 2.02 9.41
C GLN A 108 -15.09 3.10 8.86
N VAL A 109 -14.08 2.73 8.09
CA VAL A 109 -13.09 3.68 7.56
C VAL A 109 -12.92 3.44 6.07
N ILE A 110 -12.86 4.55 5.34
CA ILE A 110 -12.54 4.55 3.92
C ILE A 110 -11.13 3.98 3.72
N GLY A 111 -10.97 3.06 2.77
CA GLY A 111 -9.70 2.38 2.51
C GLY A 111 -8.52 3.32 2.27
N SER A 112 -8.74 4.46 1.60
CA SER A 112 -7.68 5.47 1.39
C SER A 112 -7.15 6.09 2.69
N ALA A 113 -7.97 6.23 3.71
CA ALA A 113 -7.49 6.72 5.02
C ALA A 113 -6.61 5.69 5.72
N LEU A 114 -6.94 4.40 5.60
CA LEU A 114 -6.10 3.31 6.12
C LEU A 114 -4.77 3.22 5.36
N SER A 115 -4.80 3.40 4.04
CA SER A 115 -3.62 3.44 3.19
C SER A 115 -2.67 4.56 3.59
N LEU A 116 -3.16 5.79 3.63
CA LEU A 116 -2.35 6.95 4.00
C LEU A 116 -1.75 6.81 5.40
N GLN A 117 -2.51 6.26 6.37
CA GLN A 117 -1.98 5.99 7.69
C GLN A 117 -0.85 4.96 7.63
N ARG A 118 -1.05 3.86 6.93
CA ARG A 118 -0.06 2.77 6.85
C ARG A 118 1.19 3.21 6.09
N GLU A 119 1.02 3.92 4.99
CA GLU A 119 2.13 4.48 4.21
C GLU A 119 2.97 5.45 5.04
N TYR A 120 2.30 6.37 5.76
CA TYR A 120 2.98 7.29 6.67
C TYR A 120 3.77 6.53 7.74
N GLU A 121 3.16 5.57 8.41
CA GLU A 121 3.81 4.74 9.43
C GLU A 121 5.04 4.01 8.89
N PHE A 122 4.94 3.49 7.68
CA PHE A 122 6.01 2.72 7.05
C PHE A 122 7.17 3.61 6.58
N GLN A 123 6.87 4.70 5.88
CA GLN A 123 7.90 5.59 5.32
C GLN A 123 8.64 6.39 6.39
N THR A 124 7.98 6.70 7.49
CA THR A 124 8.58 7.49 8.58
C THR A 124 9.09 6.62 9.73
N ALA A 125 8.96 5.29 9.65
CA ALA A 125 9.17 4.34 10.74
C ALA A 125 8.30 4.63 11.99
N ALA A 126 7.19 5.35 11.82
CA ALA A 126 6.27 5.66 12.92
C ALA A 126 5.58 4.40 13.50
N CYS A 127 5.51 3.31 12.73
CA CYS A 127 5.09 2.00 13.22
C CYS A 127 5.99 1.41 14.34
N LEU A 128 7.15 2.02 14.57
CA LEU A 128 8.10 1.67 15.64
C LEU A 128 8.06 2.67 16.80
N ASP A 129 7.12 3.63 16.78
CA ASP A 129 6.97 4.67 17.79
C ASP A 129 5.80 4.34 18.73
N PRO A 130 6.03 4.17 20.05
CA PRO A 130 4.98 3.89 21.03
C PRO A 130 3.86 4.94 21.07
N PHE A 131 4.14 6.19 20.70
CA PHE A 131 3.10 7.22 20.58
C PHE A 131 2.13 6.90 19.45
N MET A 132 2.67 6.53 18.26
CA MET A 132 1.84 6.18 17.11
C MET A 132 1.04 4.91 17.35
N THR A 133 1.64 3.90 17.98
CA THR A 133 0.93 2.68 18.40
C THR A 133 -0.29 3.00 19.26
N LYS A 134 -0.17 3.92 20.23
CA LYS A 134 -1.31 4.35 21.04
C LYS A 134 -2.39 5.09 20.25
N GLN A 135 -2.02 5.87 19.22
CA GLN A 135 -3.01 6.51 18.36
C GLN A 135 -3.73 5.46 17.51
N ASP A 136 -2.99 4.50 16.97
CA ASP A 136 -3.53 3.40 16.18
C ASP A 136 -4.54 2.55 16.99
N GLU A 137 -4.20 2.19 18.22
CA GLU A 137 -5.12 1.53 19.15
C GLU A 137 -6.40 2.33 19.41
N LYS A 138 -6.30 3.67 19.52
CA LYS A 138 -7.49 4.52 19.68
C LYS A 138 -8.39 4.49 18.46
N VAL A 139 -7.80 4.61 17.26
CA VAL A 139 -8.55 4.52 16.00
C VAL A 139 -9.23 3.17 15.88
N THR A 140 -8.52 2.08 16.18
CA THR A 140 -9.07 0.72 16.17
C THR A 140 -10.26 0.59 17.12
N LYS A 141 -10.14 1.09 18.35
CA LYS A 141 -11.26 1.10 19.33
C LYS A 141 -12.46 1.93 18.85
N MET A 142 -12.21 3.07 18.19
CA MET A 142 -13.28 3.88 17.60
C MET A 142 -14.00 3.15 16.48
N MET A 143 -13.27 2.45 15.61
CA MET A 143 -13.83 1.64 14.53
C MET A 143 -14.68 0.49 15.09
N LEU A 144 -14.19 -0.25 16.07
CA LEU A 144 -14.93 -1.33 16.72
C LEU A 144 -16.24 -0.83 17.34
N LYS A 145 -16.20 0.32 18.03
CA LYS A 145 -17.40 0.93 18.59
C LYS A 145 -18.39 1.39 17.50
N GLY A 146 -17.90 1.96 16.41
CA GLY A 146 -18.72 2.33 15.25
C GLY A 146 -19.36 1.10 14.61
N TYR A 147 -18.60 0.04 14.43
CA TYR A 147 -19.07 -1.24 13.90
C TYR A 147 -20.22 -1.83 14.74
N GLU A 148 -20.06 -1.90 16.06
CA GLU A 148 -21.10 -2.39 16.95
C GLU A 148 -22.41 -1.61 16.81
N LYS A 149 -22.33 -0.27 16.82
CA LYS A 149 -23.45 0.63 16.64
C LYS A 149 -24.16 0.44 15.29
N ASP A 150 -23.40 0.34 14.20
CA ASP A 150 -23.98 0.18 12.87
C ASP A 150 -24.57 -1.21 12.68
N ARG A 151 -23.95 -2.23 13.26
CA ARG A 151 -24.48 -3.61 13.28
C ARG A 151 -25.81 -3.70 14.04
N GLU A 152 -25.89 -3.07 15.21
CA GLU A 152 -27.14 -3.06 15.99
C GLU A 152 -28.28 -2.32 15.28
N ALA A 153 -27.95 -1.25 14.54
CA ALA A 153 -28.91 -0.45 13.79
C ALA A 153 -29.15 -0.99 12.36
N ASP A 154 -28.47 -2.05 11.91
CA ASP A 154 -28.41 -2.53 10.53
C ASP A 154 -28.16 -1.39 9.52
N ARG A 155 -27.27 -0.46 9.84
CA ARG A 155 -26.99 0.74 9.06
C ARG A 155 -25.84 0.50 8.08
N ARG A 156 -26.12 0.64 6.80
CA ARG A 156 -25.17 0.49 5.69
C ARG A 156 -25.25 1.72 4.79
N ASP A 157 -24.23 2.56 4.85
CA ASP A 157 -24.20 3.86 4.18
C ASP A 157 -23.42 3.79 2.84
N TYR A 158 -23.58 2.71 2.08
CA TYR A 158 -22.93 2.51 0.78
C TYR A 158 -23.82 1.76 -0.19
N LYS A 159 -23.60 1.96 -1.50
CA LYS A 159 -24.24 1.18 -2.57
C LYS A 159 -23.34 0.04 -3.05
N TYR A 160 -22.05 0.32 -3.20
CA TYR A 160 -21.06 -0.56 -3.79
C TYR A 160 -19.86 -0.72 -2.88
N ARG A 161 -19.28 -1.92 -2.90
CA ARG A 161 -18.06 -2.26 -2.17
C ARG A 161 -16.91 -2.34 -3.15
N ALA A 162 -15.85 -1.61 -2.90
CA ALA A 162 -14.70 -1.55 -3.78
C ALA A 162 -13.39 -1.79 -3.06
N ILE A 163 -12.43 -2.35 -3.77
CA ILE A 163 -11.00 -2.26 -3.42
C ILE A 163 -10.29 -1.37 -4.42
N VAL A 164 -9.20 -0.78 -4.01
CA VAL A 164 -8.27 -0.09 -4.90
C VAL A 164 -7.07 -0.98 -5.17
N TRP A 165 -6.68 -1.10 -6.42
CA TRP A 165 -5.56 -1.91 -6.85
C TRP A 165 -4.53 -1.08 -7.59
N CYS A 166 -3.25 -1.33 -7.36
CA CYS A 166 -2.11 -0.51 -7.70
C CYS A 166 -1.99 0.78 -6.85
N CYS A 167 -0.88 1.51 -7.02
CA CYS A 167 -0.54 2.68 -6.22
C CYS A 167 -1.47 3.86 -6.53
N PRO A 168 -2.02 4.55 -5.54
CA PRO A 168 -2.89 5.71 -5.76
C PRO A 168 -2.12 6.94 -6.23
N ALA A 169 -2.84 7.91 -6.78
CA ALA A 169 -2.29 9.22 -7.11
C ALA A 169 -2.11 10.05 -5.81
N HIS A 170 -0.86 10.28 -5.39
CA HIS A 170 -0.56 11.00 -4.14
C HIS A 170 -1.01 12.46 -4.14
N TYR A 171 -1.18 13.06 -5.32
CA TYR A 171 -1.75 14.40 -5.45
C TYR A 171 -3.28 14.44 -5.34
N TYR A 172 -3.95 13.29 -5.23
CA TYR A 172 -5.42 13.21 -5.17
C TYR A 172 -5.91 12.25 -4.08
N THR A 173 -5.48 12.48 -2.86
CA THR A 173 -5.73 11.61 -1.71
C THR A 173 -7.21 11.43 -1.35
N HIS A 174 -8.07 12.36 -1.72
CA HIS A 174 -9.52 12.30 -1.46
C HIS A 174 -10.35 11.75 -2.63
N PHE A 175 -9.73 11.17 -3.64
CA PHE A 175 -10.44 10.59 -4.80
C PHE A 175 -11.46 9.51 -4.40
N THR A 176 -11.09 8.61 -3.51
CA THR A 176 -12.00 7.55 -3.05
C THR A 176 -13.14 8.10 -2.17
N THR A 177 -12.88 9.14 -1.40
CA THR A 177 -13.93 9.88 -0.66
C THR A 177 -14.92 10.53 -1.61
N TRP A 178 -14.41 11.15 -2.68
CA TRP A 178 -15.25 11.70 -3.72
C TRP A 178 -16.12 10.60 -4.40
N ALA A 179 -15.53 9.45 -4.74
CA ALA A 179 -16.27 8.34 -5.35
C ALA A 179 -17.38 7.80 -4.44
N GLU A 180 -17.15 7.80 -3.12
CA GLU A 180 -18.16 7.41 -2.15
C GLU A 180 -19.32 8.41 -2.09
N HIS A 181 -19.03 9.70 -1.96
CA HIS A 181 -20.07 10.73 -1.87
C HIS A 181 -20.85 10.88 -3.17
N THR A 182 -20.19 10.73 -4.31
CA THR A 182 -20.84 10.89 -5.61
C THR A 182 -21.63 9.66 -6.03
N TRP A 183 -21.12 8.46 -5.79
CA TRP A 183 -21.65 7.22 -6.37
C TRP A 183 -22.00 6.14 -5.33
N GLY A 184 -21.70 6.36 -4.05
CA GLY A 184 -21.87 5.36 -3.00
C GLY A 184 -20.86 4.21 -3.09
N ILE A 185 -19.69 4.44 -3.71
CA ILE A 185 -18.63 3.45 -3.83
C ILE A 185 -17.74 3.49 -2.58
N ARG A 186 -17.99 2.61 -1.62
CA ARG A 186 -17.19 2.47 -0.42
C ARG A 186 -15.91 1.69 -0.73
N THR A 187 -14.77 2.38 -0.70
CA THR A 187 -13.44 1.75 -0.78
C THR A 187 -13.06 1.16 0.58
N LEU A 188 -12.78 -0.13 0.62
CA LEU A 188 -12.58 -0.89 1.85
C LEU A 188 -11.11 -1.07 2.21
N VAL A 189 -10.27 -1.20 1.20
CA VAL A 189 -8.83 -1.39 1.30
C VAL A 189 -8.18 -1.00 -0.02
N ASP A 190 -6.93 -0.64 0.01
CA ASP A 190 -6.09 -0.52 -1.17
C ASP A 190 -4.81 -1.35 -1.04
N MET A 191 -4.09 -1.47 -2.15
CA MET A 191 -2.89 -2.27 -2.22
C MET A 191 -1.76 -1.76 -1.32
N GLU A 192 -1.67 -0.46 -1.09
CA GLU A 192 -0.60 0.12 -0.28
C GLU A 192 -0.80 -0.13 1.22
N SER A 193 -2.04 -0.19 1.69
CA SER A 193 -2.31 -0.55 3.09
C SER A 193 -1.88 -1.98 3.43
N MET A 194 -1.64 -2.81 2.42
CA MET A 194 -1.22 -4.21 2.56
C MET A 194 0.30 -4.42 2.43
N LEU A 195 1.10 -3.37 2.56
CA LEU A 195 2.54 -3.43 2.32
C LEU A 195 3.28 -4.44 3.18
N SER A 196 2.89 -4.61 4.44
CA SER A 196 3.44 -5.65 5.30
C SER A 196 2.53 -5.91 6.50
N TYR A 197 2.24 -7.17 6.78
CA TYR A 197 1.43 -7.62 7.91
C TYR A 197 2.01 -8.90 8.53
N HIS A 198 3.33 -9.02 8.51
CA HIS A 198 4.03 -10.17 9.08
C HIS A 198 4.49 -9.85 10.49
N PHE A 199 4.29 -10.79 11.42
CA PHE A 199 4.71 -10.63 12.81
C PHE A 199 6.14 -11.12 13.01
N TYR A 200 6.87 -10.44 13.90
CA TYR A 200 8.20 -10.86 14.34
C TYR A 200 8.10 -11.77 15.56
N HIS A 201 8.82 -12.89 15.53
CA HIS A 201 9.02 -13.74 16.69
C HIS A 201 10.06 -13.10 17.63
N ILE A 202 9.61 -12.68 18.80
CA ILE A 202 10.45 -12.01 19.78
C ILE A 202 11.36 -13.01 20.50
N GLY A 203 12.63 -12.67 20.63
CA GLY A 203 13.63 -13.47 21.37
C GLY A 203 14.36 -14.52 20.56
N ASP A 204 13.92 -14.86 19.36
CA ASP A 204 14.60 -15.78 18.44
C ASP A 204 15.22 -15.00 17.26
N LYS A 205 16.54 -14.84 17.30
CA LYS A 205 17.30 -14.04 16.32
C LYS A 205 17.21 -14.61 14.89
N GLU A 206 17.32 -15.92 14.74
CA GLU A 206 17.29 -16.55 13.41
C GLU A 206 15.88 -16.52 12.84
N GLN A 207 14.88 -16.76 13.68
CA GLN A 207 13.48 -16.64 13.26
C GLN A 207 13.13 -15.18 12.92
N ALA A 208 13.58 -14.20 13.70
CA ALA A 208 13.35 -12.79 13.41
C ALA A 208 13.95 -12.33 12.07
N LEU A 209 15.13 -12.82 11.71
CA LEU A 209 15.71 -12.57 10.39
C LEU A 209 14.88 -13.23 9.27
N THR A 210 14.34 -14.40 9.54
CA THR A 210 13.41 -15.07 8.62
C THR A 210 12.13 -14.26 8.50
N ASP A 211 11.56 -13.76 9.60
CA ASP A 211 10.36 -12.92 9.60
C ASP A 211 10.58 -11.62 8.84
N MET A 212 11.73 -10.96 9.00
CA MET A 212 12.10 -9.78 8.21
C MET A 212 12.16 -10.11 6.72
N ALA A 213 12.82 -11.20 6.35
CA ALA A 213 12.89 -11.64 4.98
C ALA A 213 11.49 -11.92 4.42
N MET A 214 10.64 -12.61 5.17
CA MET A 214 9.28 -12.94 4.77
C MET A 214 8.37 -11.70 4.68
N ALA A 215 8.50 -10.75 5.60
CA ALA A 215 7.77 -9.49 5.52
C ALA A 215 8.09 -8.74 4.22
N TYR A 216 9.37 -8.70 3.86
CA TYR A 216 9.83 -8.08 2.63
C TYR A 216 9.44 -8.88 1.39
N GLU A 217 9.59 -10.21 1.41
CA GLU A 217 9.23 -11.12 0.34
C GLU A 217 7.73 -11.10 0.01
N ARG A 218 6.89 -10.95 1.02
CA ARG A 218 5.43 -10.97 0.91
C ARG A 218 4.81 -9.59 0.75
N MET A 219 5.62 -8.54 0.72
CA MET A 219 5.12 -7.21 0.38
C MET A 219 4.40 -7.25 -0.97
N MET A 220 3.17 -6.73 -1.01
CA MET A 220 2.26 -6.89 -2.15
C MET A 220 2.91 -6.47 -3.48
N MET A 221 3.47 -5.28 -3.56
CA MET A 221 4.11 -4.80 -4.79
C MET A 221 5.28 -5.68 -5.23
N ARG A 222 6.03 -6.25 -4.30
CA ARG A 222 7.12 -7.16 -4.62
C ARG A 222 6.62 -8.49 -5.15
N SER A 223 5.61 -9.08 -4.53
CA SER A 223 5.04 -10.35 -4.99
C SER A 223 4.50 -10.24 -6.42
N HIS A 224 3.92 -9.08 -6.78
CA HIS A 224 3.45 -8.80 -8.14
C HIS A 224 4.59 -8.67 -9.15
N SER A 225 5.68 -8.01 -8.77
CA SER A 225 6.79 -7.75 -9.68
C SER A 225 7.69 -8.97 -9.88
N ASN A 226 7.90 -9.76 -8.83
CA ASN A 226 8.84 -10.88 -8.82
C ASN A 226 8.20 -12.26 -8.81
N GLY A 227 6.98 -12.38 -8.30
CA GLY A 227 6.23 -13.63 -8.32
C GLY A 227 5.54 -13.94 -9.65
N GLY A 228 5.68 -13.06 -10.62
CA GLY A 228 5.04 -13.17 -11.93
C GLY A 228 3.59 -12.63 -11.93
N TYR A 229 3.06 -12.48 -13.14
CA TYR A 229 1.74 -11.86 -13.36
C TYR A 229 0.58 -12.60 -12.67
N VAL A 230 0.71 -13.89 -12.47
CA VAL A 230 -0.32 -14.72 -11.82
C VAL A 230 -0.54 -14.24 -10.39
N ASN A 231 0.53 -13.89 -9.66
CA ASN A 231 0.38 -13.37 -8.30
C ASN A 231 -0.40 -12.06 -8.26
N ALA A 232 -0.17 -11.16 -9.22
CA ALA A 232 -0.90 -9.89 -9.29
C ALA A 232 -2.41 -10.11 -9.44
N LEU A 233 -2.80 -11.08 -10.26
CA LEU A 233 -4.20 -11.46 -10.48
C LEU A 233 -4.78 -12.15 -9.25
N ASP A 234 -4.12 -13.21 -8.77
CA ASP A 234 -4.62 -14.03 -7.66
C ASP A 234 -4.80 -13.22 -6.37
N GLU A 235 -3.85 -12.34 -6.06
CA GLU A 235 -3.93 -11.50 -4.87
C GLU A 235 -5.09 -10.49 -4.98
N CYS A 236 -5.31 -9.90 -6.18
CA CYS A 236 -6.45 -9.01 -6.41
C CYS A 236 -7.78 -9.73 -6.16
N TRP A 237 -7.95 -10.93 -6.72
CA TRP A 237 -9.19 -11.68 -6.57
C TRP A 237 -9.41 -12.19 -5.15
N LYS A 238 -8.36 -12.63 -4.45
CA LYS A 238 -8.44 -12.98 -3.02
C LYS A 238 -8.88 -11.79 -2.17
N MET A 239 -8.42 -10.59 -2.50
CA MET A 239 -8.85 -9.38 -1.80
C MET A 239 -10.31 -9.03 -2.11
N CYS A 240 -10.75 -9.17 -3.37
CA CYS A 240 -12.15 -9.00 -3.72
C CYS A 240 -13.04 -9.98 -2.92
N GLU A 241 -12.65 -11.24 -2.82
CA GLU A 241 -13.35 -12.24 -2.04
C GLU A 241 -13.36 -11.90 -0.54
N LYS A 242 -12.19 -11.63 0.03
CA LYS A 242 -12.03 -11.30 1.46
C LYS A 242 -12.89 -10.11 1.88
N PHE A 243 -12.92 -9.05 1.09
CA PHE A 243 -13.67 -7.83 1.38
C PHE A 243 -15.07 -7.83 0.78
N ASN A 244 -15.50 -8.91 0.14
CA ASN A 244 -16.76 -8.99 -0.59
C ASN A 244 -16.97 -7.77 -1.48
N ALA A 245 -15.96 -7.44 -2.28
CA ALA A 245 -15.94 -6.31 -3.19
C ALA A 245 -16.41 -6.73 -4.57
N ASN A 246 -17.29 -5.93 -5.17
CA ASN A 246 -17.80 -6.13 -6.52
C ASN A 246 -17.23 -5.13 -7.53
N ILE A 247 -16.46 -4.15 -7.05
CA ILE A 247 -15.74 -3.17 -7.87
C ILE A 247 -14.26 -3.19 -7.50
N VAL A 248 -13.41 -3.12 -8.50
CA VAL A 248 -11.99 -2.79 -8.33
C VAL A 248 -11.71 -1.47 -9.05
N ILE A 249 -11.26 -0.48 -8.31
CA ILE A 249 -10.70 0.74 -8.89
C ILE A 249 -9.23 0.42 -9.22
N MET A 250 -8.95 0.26 -10.52
CA MET A 250 -7.63 -0.08 -11.03
C MET A 250 -6.87 1.21 -11.33
N TYR A 251 -5.91 1.56 -10.49
CA TYR A 251 -5.01 2.67 -10.77
C TYR A 251 -4.01 2.26 -11.86
N ASP A 252 -4.18 2.84 -13.05
CA ASP A 252 -3.35 2.58 -14.22
C ASP A 252 -2.29 3.67 -14.35
N HIS A 253 -1.15 3.48 -13.70
CA HIS A 253 -0.05 4.45 -13.77
C HIS A 253 0.53 4.50 -15.18
N VAL A 254 0.59 5.71 -15.78
CA VAL A 254 0.97 5.96 -17.18
C VAL A 254 2.34 5.39 -17.60
N SER A 255 3.24 5.13 -16.67
CA SER A 255 4.55 4.53 -16.94
C SER A 255 4.72 3.11 -16.41
N CYS A 256 3.68 2.51 -15.82
CA CYS A 256 3.77 1.14 -15.29
C CYS A 256 3.53 0.09 -16.39
N LYS A 257 4.61 -0.41 -16.96
CA LYS A 257 4.53 -1.45 -18.00
C LYS A 257 3.95 -2.77 -17.51
N ASN A 258 4.18 -3.10 -16.24
CA ASN A 258 3.71 -4.35 -15.67
C ASN A 258 2.18 -4.40 -15.66
N PHE A 259 1.53 -3.40 -15.09
CA PHE A 259 0.07 -3.33 -15.07
C PHE A 259 -0.53 -3.09 -16.45
N GLY A 260 0.06 -2.20 -17.25
CA GLY A 260 -0.39 -1.96 -18.62
C GLY A 260 -0.40 -3.24 -19.48
N GLY A 261 0.53 -4.16 -19.24
CA GLY A 261 0.57 -5.46 -19.91
C GLY A 261 -0.48 -6.47 -19.44
N LEU A 262 -1.14 -6.23 -18.31
CA LEU A 262 -2.09 -7.17 -17.69
C LEU A 262 -3.57 -6.83 -17.93
N HIS A 263 -3.89 -5.70 -18.56
CA HIS A 263 -5.27 -5.24 -18.76
C HIS A 263 -6.19 -6.34 -19.29
N GLY A 264 -5.82 -6.99 -20.39
CA GLY A 264 -6.66 -8.04 -20.98
C GLY A 264 -6.93 -9.20 -20.03
N LEU A 265 -5.93 -9.63 -19.28
CA LEU A 265 -6.05 -10.74 -18.32
C LEU A 265 -6.95 -10.34 -17.14
N PHE A 266 -6.80 -9.12 -16.63
CA PHE A 266 -7.69 -8.61 -15.58
C PHE A 266 -9.14 -8.53 -16.06
N GLU A 267 -9.37 -7.99 -17.26
CA GLU A 267 -10.71 -7.86 -17.84
C GLU A 267 -11.40 -9.21 -18.06
N ASP A 268 -10.68 -10.21 -18.61
CA ASP A 268 -11.24 -11.53 -18.83
C ASP A 268 -11.61 -12.21 -17.51
N GLN A 269 -10.70 -12.20 -16.55
CA GLN A 269 -10.94 -12.84 -15.27
C GLN A 269 -11.97 -12.10 -14.41
N ALA A 270 -12.05 -10.77 -14.47
CA ALA A 270 -13.08 -10.01 -13.79
C ALA A 270 -14.47 -10.33 -14.33
N ARG A 271 -14.60 -10.46 -15.66
CA ARG A 271 -15.87 -10.84 -16.32
C ARG A 271 -16.34 -12.22 -15.86
N GLU A 272 -15.43 -13.20 -15.78
CA GLU A 272 -15.75 -14.53 -15.27
C GLU A 272 -16.24 -14.53 -13.83
N ARG A 273 -15.77 -13.58 -13.01
CA ARG A 273 -16.10 -13.45 -11.58
C ARG A 273 -17.28 -12.50 -11.31
N GLY A 274 -17.78 -11.81 -12.33
CA GLY A 274 -18.80 -10.79 -12.15
C GLY A 274 -18.31 -9.56 -11.38
N ILE A 275 -17.00 -9.28 -11.44
CA ILE A 275 -16.37 -8.13 -10.80
C ILE A 275 -16.22 -7.01 -11.85
N HIS A 276 -16.50 -5.78 -11.44
CA HIS A 276 -16.38 -4.60 -12.30
C HIS A 276 -15.01 -3.94 -12.12
N LEU A 277 -14.30 -3.73 -13.22
CA LEU A 277 -13.03 -2.99 -13.22
C LEU A 277 -13.25 -1.56 -13.71
N ILE A 278 -12.89 -0.60 -12.90
CA ILE A 278 -12.88 0.82 -13.27
C ILE A 278 -11.43 1.25 -13.43
N TRP A 279 -10.96 1.35 -14.68
CA TRP A 279 -9.60 1.79 -14.99
C TRP A 279 -9.48 3.29 -14.88
N VAL A 280 -8.62 3.73 -13.96
CA VAL A 280 -8.35 5.14 -13.70
C VAL A 280 -6.89 5.42 -14.03
N GLN A 281 -6.65 5.96 -15.22
CA GLN A 281 -5.32 6.39 -15.60
C GLN A 281 -4.85 7.54 -14.70
N HIS A 282 -3.60 7.50 -14.27
CA HIS A 282 -3.02 8.51 -13.39
C HIS A 282 -1.49 8.59 -13.51
N ASP A 283 -0.92 9.61 -12.91
CA ASP A 283 0.49 9.69 -12.50
C ASP A 283 0.58 9.61 -10.97
N LEU A 284 1.68 9.13 -10.42
CA LEU A 284 1.81 9.07 -8.95
C LEU A 284 1.87 10.45 -8.31
N MET A 285 2.58 11.40 -8.94
CA MET A 285 2.97 12.66 -8.32
C MET A 285 2.59 13.90 -9.11
N ASP A 286 2.45 13.80 -10.45
CA ASP A 286 2.31 14.96 -11.32
C ASP A 286 0.90 15.09 -11.91
N PRO A 287 0.06 16.00 -11.37
CA PRO A 287 -1.30 16.22 -11.87
C PRO A 287 -1.35 16.83 -13.29
N ARG A 288 -0.23 17.29 -13.82
CA ARG A 288 -0.15 17.82 -15.21
C ARG A 288 -0.17 16.69 -16.23
N THR A 289 0.27 15.49 -15.86
CA THR A 289 0.24 14.30 -16.72
C THR A 289 -1.18 13.77 -16.88
N VAL A 290 -1.88 13.62 -15.74
CA VAL A 290 -3.31 13.24 -15.71
C VAL A 290 -4.01 14.11 -14.67
N SER A 291 -5.02 14.84 -15.09
CA SER A 291 -5.75 15.74 -14.19
C SER A 291 -6.69 14.97 -13.25
N ARG A 292 -6.98 15.55 -12.10
CA ARG A 292 -8.00 15.04 -11.17
C ARG A 292 -9.36 14.88 -11.83
N LYS A 293 -9.72 15.83 -12.71
CA LYS A 293 -10.95 15.74 -13.52
C LYS A 293 -10.96 14.49 -14.40
N ALA A 294 -9.88 14.20 -15.11
CA ALA A 294 -9.80 13.02 -15.97
C ALA A 294 -9.99 11.72 -15.18
N MET A 295 -9.46 11.65 -13.96
CA MET A 295 -9.68 10.52 -13.06
C MET A 295 -11.15 10.38 -12.66
N ARG A 296 -11.83 11.50 -12.30
CA ARG A 296 -13.27 11.49 -12.00
C ARG A 296 -14.09 11.09 -13.21
N ASP A 297 -13.77 11.62 -14.38
CA ASP A 297 -14.48 11.33 -15.61
C ASP A 297 -14.45 9.84 -15.98
N ALA A 298 -13.38 9.13 -15.67
CA ALA A 298 -13.31 7.68 -15.86
C ALA A 298 -14.35 6.93 -15.02
N VAL A 299 -14.47 7.28 -13.75
CA VAL A 299 -15.49 6.70 -12.84
C VAL A 299 -16.89 7.15 -13.26
N ASN A 300 -17.11 8.45 -13.51
CA ASN A 300 -18.40 8.99 -13.94
C ASN A 300 -18.91 8.27 -15.17
N LYS A 301 -18.05 8.11 -16.18
CA LYS A 301 -18.40 7.40 -17.41
C LYS A 301 -18.76 5.94 -17.12
N TYR A 302 -18.01 5.25 -16.29
CA TYR A 302 -18.29 3.84 -15.98
C TYR A 302 -19.62 3.69 -15.25
N MET A 303 -19.86 4.50 -14.22
CA MET A 303 -21.09 4.45 -13.43
C MET A 303 -22.33 4.79 -14.27
N SER A 304 -22.27 5.82 -15.09
CA SER A 304 -23.40 6.23 -15.92
C SER A 304 -23.67 5.28 -17.10
N THR A 305 -22.63 4.66 -17.70
CA THR A 305 -22.81 3.83 -18.90
C THR A 305 -22.95 2.35 -18.62
N VAL A 306 -22.17 1.80 -17.68
CA VAL A 306 -22.15 0.37 -17.36
C VAL A 306 -23.16 0.05 -16.27
N PHE A 307 -23.13 0.76 -15.16
CA PHE A 307 -24.09 0.59 -14.08
C PHE A 307 -25.44 1.28 -14.38
N ARG A 308 -25.46 2.28 -15.27
CA ARG A 308 -26.63 3.12 -15.59
C ARG A 308 -27.23 3.81 -14.36
N GLU A 309 -26.34 4.22 -13.46
CA GLU A 309 -26.68 4.89 -12.22
C GLU A 309 -26.70 6.42 -12.41
N GLU A 310 -27.51 7.07 -11.60
CA GLU A 310 -27.46 8.51 -11.40
C GLU A 310 -26.62 8.81 -10.15
N PRO A 311 -25.85 9.91 -10.14
CA PRO A 311 -25.05 10.28 -8.98
C PRO A 311 -25.93 10.58 -7.76
N LEU A 312 -25.42 10.25 -6.57
CA LEU A 312 -26.09 10.58 -5.30
C LEU A 312 -26.17 12.10 -5.11
N ASP A 313 -25.11 12.80 -5.52
CA ASP A 313 -25.05 14.25 -5.52
C ASP A 313 -24.41 14.73 -6.83
N PRO A 314 -25.21 15.28 -7.77
CA PRO A 314 -24.71 15.77 -9.06
C PRO A 314 -23.70 16.92 -8.95
N THR A 315 -23.66 17.64 -7.83
CA THR A 315 -22.74 18.77 -7.64
C THR A 315 -21.29 18.32 -7.58
N TYR A 316 -21.03 17.04 -7.26
CA TYR A 316 -19.69 16.46 -7.24
C TYR A 316 -19.21 15.90 -8.59
N LEU A 317 -20.05 15.86 -9.62
CA LEU A 317 -19.64 15.33 -10.94
C LEU A 317 -18.53 16.15 -11.58
N ASP A 318 -18.67 17.45 -11.54
CA ASP A 318 -17.71 18.38 -12.16
C ASP A 318 -17.58 19.64 -11.30
N TYR A 319 -16.63 19.63 -10.38
CA TYR A 319 -16.27 20.78 -9.60
C TYR A 319 -14.81 21.19 -9.91
N SER A 320 -14.53 22.49 -9.79
CA SER A 320 -13.16 22.96 -9.93
C SER A 320 -12.38 22.68 -8.66
N ASP A 321 -11.29 21.95 -8.79
CA ASP A 321 -10.32 21.67 -7.76
C ASP A 321 -8.96 22.35 -8.04
N GLU A 322 -8.97 23.39 -8.89
CA GLU A 322 -7.79 24.19 -9.24
C GLU A 322 -7.18 24.96 -8.06
N LEU A 323 -7.99 25.20 -7.03
CA LEU A 323 -7.62 26.00 -5.86
C LEU A 323 -7.16 25.16 -4.66
N THR A 324 -7.02 23.86 -4.79
CA THR A 324 -6.68 22.95 -3.68
C THR A 324 -5.19 22.64 -3.57
N TRP A 325 -4.37 23.68 -3.77
CA TRP A 325 -2.92 23.62 -3.51
C TRP A 325 -2.54 24.41 -2.27
#